data_185fb5bc7d7aca67db91031d78bdb1d5
#
_entry.id   185fb5bc7d7aca67db91031d78bdb1d5
#
_cell.length_a   1.000
_cell.length_b   1.000
_cell.length_c   1.000
_cell.angle_alpha   90.00
_cell.angle_beta   90.00
_cell.angle_gamma   90.00
#
_symmetry.space_group_name_H-M   'P 1'
#
loop_
_entity.id
_entity.type
_entity.pdbx_description
1 polymer ?
#
loop_
_entity_poly.entity_id
_entity_poly.type
_entity_poly.pdbx_seq_one_letter_code
_entity_poly.pdbx_strand_id
1 'polypeptide(L)'
;MINEHNPHGKDIRFIDSHYTDLFRIQDGGYIQVNYPDETVIKPCTFLDEYHTQIGTNVFHICEFAERMERMGASYLAEPPIMGDEAAWKISWDSFLAVQRCDNGYDYTLYDREFQLLDGGQLDDPDMTMLEARNTILAGYGFQRRELRTVPCDILMEQVEKRESRESVMDKLKEASGIVVPVKGSRKLTEPEL
;
A
#
# COMPACT_ATOMS: atom_id res chain seq x y z
N MET A 1 3.72 -26.89 -9.50
CA MET A 1 4.80 -26.12 -8.86
C MET A 1 4.29 -25.67 -7.51
N ILE A 2 4.97 -26.02 -6.42
CA ILE A 2 4.64 -25.51 -5.09
C ILE A 2 5.06 -24.03 -5.12
N ASN A 3 4.13 -23.14 -4.89
CA ASN A 3 4.43 -21.71 -4.78
C ASN A 3 5.17 -21.49 -3.46
N GLU A 4 6.34 -20.88 -3.48
CA GLU A 4 7.14 -20.62 -2.28
C GLU A 4 6.38 -19.77 -1.25
N HIS A 5 5.44 -18.93 -1.70
CA HIS A 5 4.59 -18.08 -0.86
C HIS A 5 3.28 -18.77 -0.38
N ASN A 6 2.95 -19.92 -0.91
CA ASN A 6 1.86 -20.77 -0.43
C ASN A 6 2.33 -22.25 -0.45
N PRO A 7 3.22 -22.61 0.48
CA PRO A 7 3.87 -23.94 0.50
C PRO A 7 2.88 -25.09 0.64
N HIS A 8 1.72 -24.85 1.24
CA HIS A 8 0.68 -25.86 1.42
C HIS A 8 -0.39 -25.80 0.32
N GLY A 9 -0.41 -24.76 -0.52
CA GLY A 9 -1.40 -24.59 -1.58
C GLY A 9 -2.84 -24.49 -1.06
N LYS A 10 -3.02 -24.09 0.21
CA LYS A 10 -4.32 -24.08 0.88
C LYS A 10 -4.79 -22.68 1.16
N ASP A 11 -6.11 -22.53 1.15
CA ASP A 11 -6.79 -21.33 1.60
C ASP A 11 -7.31 -21.54 3.02
N ILE A 12 -7.11 -20.54 3.85
CA ILE A 12 -7.71 -20.43 5.17
C ILE A 12 -9.08 -19.82 4.98
N ARG A 13 -10.12 -20.54 5.35
CA ARG A 13 -11.50 -20.10 5.25
C ARG A 13 -11.97 -19.59 6.60
N PHE A 14 -12.37 -18.33 6.69
CA PHE A 14 -12.98 -17.77 7.88
C PHE A 14 -14.50 -17.75 7.74
N ILE A 15 -15.18 -18.19 8.78
CA ILE A 15 -16.65 -18.32 8.83
C ILE A 15 -17.20 -17.64 10.08
N ASP A 16 -18.48 -17.31 10.06
CA ASP A 16 -19.21 -16.86 11.25
C ASP A 16 -19.76 -18.05 12.08
N SER A 17 -20.43 -17.75 13.18
CA SER A 17 -21.09 -18.75 14.03
C SER A 17 -22.23 -19.51 13.34
N HIS A 18 -22.69 -19.04 12.18
CA HIS A 18 -23.71 -19.68 11.35
C HIS A 18 -23.13 -20.46 10.18
N TYR A 19 -21.79 -20.66 10.15
CA TYR A 19 -21.02 -21.30 9.07
C TYR A 19 -21.09 -20.57 7.73
N THR A 20 -21.40 -19.26 7.74
CA THR A 20 -21.35 -18.43 6.53
C THR A 20 -19.92 -18.01 6.24
N ASP A 21 -19.52 -18.09 4.98
CA ASP A 21 -18.21 -17.60 4.54
C ASP A 21 -18.10 -16.09 4.74
N LEU A 22 -17.11 -15.66 5.51
CA LEU A 22 -16.78 -14.25 5.70
C LEU A 22 -15.74 -13.81 4.68
N PHE A 23 -14.61 -14.50 4.64
CA PHE A 23 -13.51 -14.24 3.71
C PHE A 23 -12.57 -15.44 3.65
N ARG A 24 -11.66 -15.42 2.67
CA ARG A 24 -10.58 -16.40 2.53
C ARG A 24 -9.26 -15.70 2.39
N ILE A 25 -8.21 -16.33 2.87
CA ILE A 25 -6.84 -15.86 2.74
C ILE A 25 -5.94 -17.05 2.43
N GLN A 26 -4.97 -16.86 1.55
CA GLN A 26 -3.99 -17.91 1.26
C GLN A 26 -3.08 -18.14 2.47
N ASP A 27 -2.62 -19.38 2.65
CA ASP A 27 -1.58 -19.69 3.61
C ASP A 27 -0.33 -18.83 3.36
N GLY A 28 0.15 -18.14 4.39
CA GLY A 28 1.19 -17.12 4.28
C GLY A 28 0.69 -15.73 3.89
N GLY A 29 -0.61 -15.55 3.62
CA GLY A 29 -1.21 -14.24 3.42
C GLY A 29 -1.27 -13.44 4.73
N TYR A 30 -1.55 -12.15 4.62
CA TYR A 30 -1.55 -11.24 5.76
C TYR A 30 -2.96 -10.79 6.10
N ILE A 31 -3.20 -10.61 7.39
CA ILE A 31 -4.40 -9.96 7.90
C ILE A 31 -3.99 -8.67 8.60
N GLN A 32 -4.63 -7.58 8.16
CA GLN A 32 -4.53 -6.30 8.83
C GLN A 32 -5.66 -6.20 9.83
N VAL A 33 -5.35 -5.89 11.08
CA VAL A 33 -6.33 -5.63 12.13
C VAL A 33 -6.17 -4.20 12.60
N ASN A 34 -7.26 -3.44 12.52
CA ASN A 34 -7.34 -2.06 12.98
C ASN A 34 -8.06 -2.05 14.33
N TYR A 35 -7.30 -1.99 15.41
CA TYR A 35 -7.81 -1.73 16.75
C TYR A 35 -8.11 -0.24 16.92
N PRO A 36 -8.86 0.18 17.97
CA PRO A 36 -9.09 1.60 18.23
C PRO A 36 -7.82 2.43 18.37
N ASP A 37 -6.77 1.85 18.94
CA ASP A 37 -5.53 2.54 19.30
C ASP A 37 -4.37 2.24 18.36
N GLU A 38 -4.40 1.13 17.64
CA GLU A 38 -3.31 0.69 16.78
C GLU A 38 -3.80 -0.09 15.56
N THR A 39 -2.96 -0.19 14.55
CA THR A 39 -3.15 -1.11 13.44
C THR A 39 -1.96 -2.05 13.37
N VAL A 40 -2.27 -3.34 13.30
CA VAL A 40 -1.26 -4.40 13.17
C VAL A 40 -1.48 -5.21 11.90
N ILE A 41 -0.39 -5.69 11.32
CA ILE A 41 -0.41 -6.64 10.20
C ILE A 41 0.27 -7.90 10.68
N LYS A 42 -0.40 -9.03 10.49
CA LYS A 42 0.08 -10.33 10.95
C LYS A 42 -0.03 -11.35 9.82
N PRO A 43 0.97 -12.22 9.66
CA PRO A 43 0.86 -13.35 8.75
C PRO A 43 -0.17 -14.34 9.28
N CYS A 44 -0.89 -14.96 8.35
CA CYS A 44 -1.81 -16.06 8.60
C CYS A 44 -1.18 -17.36 8.14
N THR A 45 -1.09 -18.33 9.03
CA THR A 45 -0.55 -19.65 8.73
C THR A 45 -1.65 -20.71 8.89
N PHE A 46 -1.82 -21.53 7.87
CA PHE A 46 -2.73 -22.67 7.93
C PHE A 46 -2.19 -23.71 8.91
N LEU A 47 -2.98 -24.11 9.89
CA LEU A 47 -2.64 -25.21 10.80
C LEU A 47 -3.43 -26.49 10.43
N ASP A 48 -4.74 -26.38 10.42
CA ASP A 48 -5.67 -27.44 10.03
C ASP A 48 -6.99 -26.82 9.49
N GLU A 49 -7.99 -27.66 9.21
CA GLU A 49 -9.26 -27.23 8.64
C GLU A 49 -10.06 -26.25 9.54
N TYR A 50 -9.74 -26.22 10.83
CA TYR A 50 -10.47 -25.44 11.83
C TYR A 50 -9.62 -24.39 12.51
N HIS A 51 -8.29 -24.42 12.33
CA HIS A 51 -7.38 -23.55 13.05
C HIS A 51 -6.40 -22.85 12.11
N THR A 52 -6.15 -21.60 12.42
CA THR A 52 -5.12 -20.78 11.80
C THR A 52 -4.31 -20.07 12.88
N GLN A 53 -3.04 -19.87 12.60
CA GLN A 53 -2.20 -18.99 13.41
C GLN A 53 -2.15 -17.61 12.76
N ILE A 54 -2.44 -16.57 13.54
CA ILE A 54 -2.34 -15.16 13.14
C ILE A 54 -1.29 -14.50 14.03
N GLY A 55 -0.13 -14.23 13.46
CA GLY A 55 1.05 -13.84 14.23
C GLY A 55 1.45 -14.94 15.21
N THR A 56 1.35 -14.67 16.51
CA THR A 56 1.66 -15.65 17.58
C THR A 56 0.43 -16.36 18.17
N ASN A 57 -0.77 -15.97 17.76
CA ASN A 57 -2.01 -16.48 18.34
C ASN A 57 -2.67 -17.50 17.42
N VAL A 58 -3.18 -18.57 18.02
CA VAL A 58 -4.01 -19.57 17.31
C VAL A 58 -5.49 -19.19 17.48
N PHE A 59 -6.21 -19.23 16.38
CA PHE A 59 -7.66 -18.94 16.32
C PHE A 59 -8.38 -20.13 15.71
N HIS A 60 -9.56 -20.43 16.22
CA HIS A 60 -10.53 -21.20 15.47
C HIS A 60 -11.13 -20.30 14.37
N ILE A 61 -11.33 -20.84 13.18
CA ILE A 61 -11.76 -20.07 12.00
C ILE A 61 -13.11 -19.37 12.16
N CYS A 62 -13.98 -19.84 13.08
CA CYS A 62 -15.26 -19.20 13.37
C CYS A 62 -15.21 -18.19 14.55
N GLU A 63 -14.10 -18.12 15.28
CA GLU A 63 -13.99 -17.24 16.45
C GLU A 63 -13.33 -15.91 16.12
N PHE A 64 -12.58 -15.83 15.04
CA PHE A 64 -11.78 -14.65 14.70
C PHE A 64 -12.65 -13.41 14.55
N ALA A 65 -13.67 -13.46 13.70
CA ALA A 65 -14.53 -12.31 13.42
C ALA A 65 -15.28 -11.82 14.66
N GLU A 66 -15.87 -12.73 15.43
CA GLU A 66 -16.55 -12.40 16.67
C GLU A 66 -15.62 -11.78 17.72
N ARG A 67 -14.37 -12.26 17.77
CA ARG A 67 -13.36 -11.68 18.67
C ARG A 67 -12.99 -10.27 18.24
N MET A 68 -12.82 -10.00 16.94
CA MET A 68 -12.54 -8.66 16.43
C MET A 68 -13.69 -7.70 16.73
N GLU A 69 -14.93 -8.14 16.52
CA GLU A 69 -16.12 -7.34 16.83
C GLU A 69 -16.18 -6.97 18.32
N ARG A 70 -15.97 -7.94 19.23
CA ARG A 70 -15.92 -7.69 20.67
C ARG A 70 -14.83 -6.70 21.09
N MET A 71 -13.74 -6.65 20.35
CA MET A 71 -12.62 -5.72 20.59
C MET A 71 -12.83 -4.36 19.91
N GLY A 72 -13.93 -4.16 19.19
CA GLY A 72 -14.17 -2.95 18.40
C GLY A 72 -13.18 -2.79 17.23
N ALA A 73 -12.58 -3.89 16.79
CA ALA A 73 -11.59 -3.89 15.72
C ALA A 73 -12.22 -4.23 14.36
N SER A 74 -11.72 -3.59 13.31
CA SER A 74 -11.98 -4.00 11.93
C SER A 74 -10.78 -4.76 11.37
N TYR A 75 -11.00 -5.50 10.27
CA TYR A 75 -9.92 -6.27 9.65
C TYR A 75 -10.02 -6.25 8.13
N LEU A 76 -8.88 -6.47 7.48
CA LEU A 76 -8.75 -6.61 6.04
C LEU A 76 -7.83 -7.80 5.75
N ALA A 77 -8.33 -8.76 4.99
CA ALA A 77 -7.52 -9.88 4.49
C ALA A 77 -6.81 -9.46 3.20
N GLU A 78 -5.50 -9.63 3.18
CA GLU A 78 -4.69 -9.30 2.01
C GLU A 78 -3.91 -10.55 1.55
N PRO A 79 -3.87 -10.83 0.24
CA PRO A 79 -3.00 -11.86 -0.27
C PRO A 79 -1.53 -11.46 -0.05
N PRO A 80 -0.61 -12.44 0.03
CA PRO A 80 0.82 -12.11 0.06
C PRO A 80 1.20 -11.34 -1.22
N ILE A 81 2.00 -10.30 -1.05
CA ILE A 81 2.53 -9.57 -2.18
C ILE A 81 3.64 -10.40 -2.81
N MET A 82 3.41 -10.78 -4.05
CA MET A 82 4.33 -11.58 -4.84
C MET A 82 5.23 -10.64 -5.64
N GLY A 83 6.54 -10.70 -5.37
CA GLY A 83 7.53 -9.89 -6.07
C GLY A 83 8.11 -8.75 -5.23
N ASP A 84 9.05 -8.06 -5.85
CA ASP A 84 9.85 -7.03 -5.20
C ASP A 84 9.25 -5.62 -5.37
N GLU A 85 8.11 -5.51 -6.03
CA GLU A 85 7.42 -4.24 -6.26
C GLU A 85 5.91 -4.35 -6.05
N ALA A 86 5.32 -3.26 -5.57
CA ALA A 86 3.88 -3.15 -5.43
C ALA A 86 3.44 -1.68 -5.51
N ALA A 87 2.21 -1.46 -5.98
CA ALA A 87 1.65 -0.14 -6.07
C ALA A 87 0.21 -0.09 -5.55
N TRP A 88 -0.16 1.07 -4.99
CA TRP A 88 -1.49 1.33 -4.46
C TRP A 88 -1.98 2.72 -4.82
N LYS A 89 -3.28 2.81 -5.09
CA LYS A 89 -3.99 4.05 -4.95
C LYS A 89 -4.26 4.27 -3.46
N ILE A 90 -3.75 5.36 -2.89
CA ILE A 90 -3.78 5.63 -1.45
C ILE A 90 -4.78 6.70 -1.05
N SER A 91 -5.24 7.49 -2.03
CA SER A 91 -6.35 8.44 -1.91
C SER A 91 -7.04 8.63 -3.28
N TRP A 92 -8.03 9.52 -3.35
CA TRP A 92 -8.69 9.84 -4.62
C TRP A 92 -7.71 10.46 -5.65
N ASP A 93 -6.64 11.08 -5.20
CA ASP A 93 -5.68 11.86 -5.99
C ASP A 93 -4.22 11.44 -5.85
N SER A 94 -3.93 10.32 -5.16
CA SER A 94 -2.54 9.94 -4.90
C SER A 94 -2.30 8.44 -5.04
N PHE A 95 -1.08 8.12 -5.48
CA PHE A 95 -0.58 6.77 -5.65
C PHE A 95 0.74 6.59 -4.90
N LEU A 96 0.97 5.38 -4.41
CA LEU A 96 2.21 4.93 -3.80
C LEU A 96 2.76 3.76 -4.59
N ALA A 97 4.02 3.83 -5.02
CA ALA A 97 4.80 2.69 -5.48
C ALA A 97 5.87 2.37 -4.44
N VAL A 98 6.11 1.10 -4.19
CA VAL A 98 7.14 0.60 -3.28
C VAL A 98 7.90 -0.50 -3.99
N GLN A 99 9.22 -0.45 -3.91
CA GLN A 99 10.12 -1.42 -4.50
C GLN A 99 11.11 -1.91 -3.45
N ARG A 100 11.33 -3.22 -3.40
CA ARG A 100 12.35 -3.80 -2.52
C ARG A 100 13.74 -3.47 -3.04
N CYS A 101 14.64 -3.07 -2.15
CA CYS A 101 16.06 -2.85 -2.40
C CYS A 101 16.90 -3.66 -1.39
N ASP A 102 18.23 -3.64 -1.55
CA ASP A 102 19.16 -4.46 -0.74
C ASP A 102 19.02 -4.20 0.78
N ASN A 103 18.73 -2.96 1.17
CA ASN A 103 18.66 -2.54 2.57
C ASN A 103 17.23 -2.33 3.09
N GLY A 104 16.20 -2.64 2.29
CA GLY A 104 14.82 -2.39 2.68
C GLY A 104 13.91 -2.07 1.50
N TYR A 105 13.34 -0.87 1.46
CA TYR A 105 12.36 -0.48 0.44
C TYR A 105 12.56 0.96 -0.03
N ASP A 106 12.61 1.15 -1.33
CA ASP A 106 12.45 2.45 -1.96
C ASP A 106 10.95 2.71 -2.19
N TYR A 107 10.52 3.96 -2.03
CA TYR A 107 9.14 4.32 -2.31
C TYR A 107 9.02 5.64 -3.05
N THR A 108 7.93 5.76 -3.80
CA THR A 108 7.61 6.96 -4.56
C THR A 108 6.12 7.26 -4.47
N LEU A 109 5.80 8.52 -4.20
CA LEU A 109 4.44 9.06 -4.17
C LEU A 109 4.18 9.86 -5.44
N TYR A 110 3.03 9.63 -6.05
CA TYR A 110 2.55 10.34 -7.24
C TYR A 110 1.19 10.97 -6.98
N ASP A 111 0.92 12.11 -7.64
CA ASP A 111 -0.42 12.68 -7.70
C ASP A 111 -1.31 11.97 -8.75
N ARG A 112 -2.56 12.45 -8.91
CA ARG A 112 -3.52 11.90 -9.87
C ARG A 112 -3.09 12.09 -11.34
N GLU A 113 -2.20 13.05 -11.62
CA GLU A 113 -1.60 13.30 -12.94
C GLU A 113 -0.28 12.57 -13.12
N PHE A 114 0.05 11.67 -12.17
CA PHE A 114 1.28 10.87 -12.13
C PHE A 114 2.55 11.70 -12.01
N GLN A 115 2.44 12.91 -11.41
CA GLN A 115 3.56 13.74 -11.07
C GLN A 115 4.17 13.25 -9.76
N LEU A 116 5.51 13.22 -9.72
CA LEU A 116 6.25 12.93 -8.49
C LEU A 116 5.88 13.97 -7.41
N LEU A 117 5.37 13.50 -6.28
CA LEU A 117 5.12 14.31 -5.09
C LEU A 117 6.27 14.21 -4.10
N ASP A 118 6.70 13.00 -3.81
CA ASP A 118 7.77 12.71 -2.85
C ASP A 118 8.30 11.29 -3.04
N GLY A 119 9.41 10.97 -2.38
CA GLY A 119 9.98 9.64 -2.38
C GLY A 119 11.07 9.52 -1.33
N GLY A 120 11.42 8.29 -1.01
CA GLY A 120 12.45 8.02 -0.02
C GLY A 120 12.75 6.53 0.11
N GLN A 121 13.47 6.19 1.17
CA GLN A 121 13.89 4.84 1.49
C GLN A 121 13.55 4.49 2.93
N LEU A 122 13.15 3.25 3.14
CA LEU A 122 13.03 2.62 4.46
C LEU A 122 14.15 1.60 4.60
N ASP A 123 15.08 1.86 5.53
CA ASP A 123 16.25 1.01 5.79
C ASP A 123 15.92 -0.08 6.82
N ASP A 124 15.08 -1.04 6.42
CA ASP A 124 14.72 -2.19 7.24
C ASP A 124 14.50 -3.42 6.34
N PRO A 125 15.52 -4.28 6.18
CA PRO A 125 15.46 -5.45 5.30
C PRO A 125 14.52 -6.56 5.83
N ASP A 126 14.21 -6.56 7.13
CA ASP A 126 13.34 -7.56 7.77
C ASP A 126 11.85 -7.19 7.67
N MET A 127 11.55 -5.96 7.26
CA MET A 127 10.18 -5.48 7.07
C MET A 127 9.54 -6.17 5.86
N THR A 128 8.27 -6.49 5.97
CA THR A 128 7.48 -6.94 4.81
C THR A 128 7.03 -5.75 3.95
N MET A 129 6.71 -5.99 2.69
CA MET A 129 6.18 -4.97 1.77
C MET A 129 4.92 -4.27 2.32
N LEU A 130 4.05 -5.02 3.01
CA LEU A 130 2.84 -4.45 3.63
C LEU A 130 3.15 -3.59 4.86
N GLU A 131 4.15 -3.96 5.65
CA GLU A 131 4.63 -3.15 6.77
C GLU A 131 5.30 -1.87 6.25
N ALA A 132 6.12 -1.97 5.20
CA ALA A 132 6.73 -0.82 4.52
C ALA A 132 5.64 0.16 4.04
N ARG A 133 4.66 -0.32 3.28
CA ARG A 133 3.50 0.49 2.87
C ARG A 133 2.85 1.20 4.05
N ASN A 134 2.57 0.48 5.12
CA ASN A 134 1.86 1.04 6.27
C ASN A 134 2.69 2.08 7.03
N THR A 135 4.00 1.87 7.14
CA THR A 135 4.93 2.84 7.73
C THR A 135 4.94 4.13 6.92
N ILE A 136 5.03 4.02 5.59
CA ILE A 136 4.97 5.17 4.68
C ILE A 136 3.64 5.91 4.86
N LEU A 137 2.51 5.20 4.77
CA LEU A 137 1.17 5.81 4.89
C LEU A 137 0.98 6.52 6.23
N ALA A 138 1.48 5.95 7.32
CA ALA A 138 1.43 6.56 8.64
C ALA A 138 2.28 7.84 8.70
N GLY A 139 3.47 7.84 8.10
CA GLY A 139 4.35 9.02 8.02
C GLY A 139 3.71 10.20 7.29
N TYR A 140 2.91 9.95 6.27
CA TYR A 140 2.19 10.98 5.51
C TYR A 140 0.78 11.26 6.02
N GLY A 141 0.29 10.55 7.03
CA GLY A 141 -1.05 10.75 7.60
C GLY A 141 -2.18 10.25 6.70
N PHE A 142 -1.91 9.39 5.72
CA PHE A 142 -2.94 8.81 4.86
C PHE A 142 -3.82 7.83 5.62
N GLN A 143 -5.14 7.92 5.40
CA GLN A 143 -6.10 6.98 5.96
C GLN A 143 -6.29 5.79 5.02
N ARG A 144 -6.34 4.58 5.59
CA ARG A 144 -6.39 3.31 4.82
C ARG A 144 -7.74 2.99 4.16
N ARG A 145 -8.78 3.77 4.40
CA ARG A 145 -10.14 3.48 3.90
C ARG A 145 -10.27 3.45 2.38
N GLU A 146 -9.36 4.12 1.68
CA GLU A 146 -9.39 4.24 0.22
C GLU A 146 -8.32 3.40 -0.49
N LEU A 147 -7.57 2.60 0.27
CA LEU A 147 -6.46 1.82 -0.27
C LEU A 147 -6.93 0.77 -1.28
N ARG A 148 -6.38 0.82 -2.49
CA ARG A 148 -6.63 -0.16 -3.56
C ARG A 148 -5.32 -0.53 -4.21
N THR A 149 -5.07 -1.82 -4.36
CA THR A 149 -3.92 -2.31 -5.14
C THR A 149 -4.08 -1.89 -6.61
N VAL A 150 -3.00 -1.42 -7.19
CA VAL A 150 -2.87 -1.06 -8.61
C VAL A 150 -1.75 -1.92 -9.19
N PRO A 151 -1.89 -2.49 -10.39
CA PRO A 151 -0.77 -3.15 -11.06
C PRO A 151 0.38 -2.16 -11.26
N CYS A 152 1.59 -2.55 -10.85
CA CYS A 152 2.75 -1.66 -10.86
C CYS A 152 3.13 -1.25 -12.28
N ASP A 153 3.09 -2.19 -13.22
CA ASP A 153 3.31 -1.96 -14.64
C ASP A 153 2.38 -0.91 -15.24
N ILE A 154 1.09 -0.94 -14.87
CA ILE A 154 0.10 0.04 -15.32
C ILE A 154 0.40 1.43 -14.74
N LEU A 155 0.76 1.52 -13.45
CA LEU A 155 1.13 2.79 -12.85
C LEU A 155 2.37 3.38 -13.53
N MET A 156 3.42 2.58 -13.71
CA MET A 156 4.67 3.02 -14.33
C MET A 156 4.48 3.42 -15.79
N GLU A 157 3.64 2.71 -16.55
CA GLU A 157 3.29 3.12 -17.91
C GLU A 157 2.65 4.51 -17.98
N GLN A 158 1.82 4.88 -16.99
CA GLN A 158 1.21 6.22 -16.92
C GLN A 158 2.26 7.30 -16.57
N VAL A 159 3.17 6.98 -15.66
CA VAL A 159 4.30 7.88 -15.31
C VAL A 159 5.17 8.15 -16.53
N GLU A 160 5.60 7.11 -17.25
CA GLU A 160 6.41 7.24 -18.46
C GLU A 160 5.70 8.03 -19.57
N LYS A 161 4.42 7.80 -19.79
CA LYS A 161 3.62 8.55 -20.76
C LYS A 161 3.55 10.03 -20.43
N ARG A 162 3.46 10.37 -19.14
CA ARG A 162 3.46 11.75 -18.69
C ARG A 162 4.82 12.41 -18.93
N GLU A 163 5.90 11.80 -18.50
CA GLU A 163 7.27 12.30 -18.67
C GLU A 163 7.59 12.52 -20.17
N SER A 164 7.19 11.59 -21.02
CA SER A 164 7.35 11.71 -22.47
C SER A 164 6.59 12.93 -23.03
N ARG A 165 5.39 13.22 -22.54
CA ARG A 165 4.60 14.39 -22.96
C ARG A 165 5.25 15.70 -22.51
N GLU A 166 5.75 15.76 -21.28
CA GLU A 166 6.47 16.94 -20.78
C GLU A 166 7.73 17.23 -21.58
N SER A 167 8.54 16.21 -21.84
CA SER A 167 9.74 16.31 -22.66
C SER A 167 9.44 16.86 -24.07
N VAL A 168 8.34 16.43 -24.70
CA VAL A 168 7.92 16.92 -26.01
C VAL A 168 7.44 18.37 -25.92
N MET A 169 6.66 18.72 -24.89
CA MET A 169 6.17 20.08 -24.68
C MET A 169 7.30 21.06 -24.41
N ASP A 170 8.32 20.67 -23.67
CA ASP A 170 9.48 21.51 -23.39
C ASP A 170 10.33 21.73 -24.65
N LYS A 171 10.55 20.70 -25.45
CA LYS A 171 11.21 20.85 -26.78
C LYS A 171 10.41 21.74 -27.72
N LEU A 172 9.08 21.67 -27.69
CA LEU A 172 8.23 22.57 -28.51
C LEU A 172 8.30 24.03 -28.05
N LYS A 173 8.35 24.27 -26.72
CA LYS A 173 8.54 25.61 -26.15
C LYS A 173 9.89 26.21 -26.55
N GLU A 174 10.97 25.42 -26.44
CA GLU A 174 12.30 25.82 -26.89
C GLU A 174 12.34 26.15 -28.39
N ALA A 175 11.73 25.29 -29.22
CA ALA A 175 11.68 25.49 -30.66
C ALA A 175 10.81 26.68 -31.09
N SER A 176 9.79 27.04 -30.31
CA SER A 176 8.88 28.16 -30.59
C SER A 176 9.41 29.51 -30.11
N GLY A 177 10.49 29.55 -29.34
CA GLY A 177 11.08 30.80 -28.81
C GLY A 177 10.17 31.54 -27.82
N ILE A 178 9.14 30.92 -27.29
CA ILE A 178 8.21 31.54 -26.33
C ILE A 178 8.87 31.49 -24.95
N VAL A 179 9.48 32.60 -24.56
CA VAL A 179 9.89 32.86 -23.18
C VAL A 179 8.62 33.07 -22.34
N VAL A 180 8.21 32.08 -21.58
CA VAL A 180 7.14 32.23 -20.58
C VAL A 180 7.67 33.15 -19.48
N PRO A 181 7.08 34.32 -19.20
CA PRO A 181 7.53 35.18 -18.11
C PRO A 181 7.31 34.45 -16.78
N VAL A 182 8.41 34.24 -16.05
CA VAL A 182 8.39 33.72 -14.67
C VAL A 182 7.50 34.72 -13.87
N LYS A 183 6.38 34.23 -13.33
CA LYS A 183 5.53 35.00 -12.41
C LYS A 183 6.37 35.36 -11.20
N GLY A 184 6.79 36.63 -11.16
CA GLY A 184 7.58 37.18 -10.07
C GLY A 184 6.87 37.03 -8.75
N SER A 185 7.63 36.53 -7.77
CA SER A 185 7.27 36.52 -6.36
C SER A 185 6.75 37.89 -5.94
N ARG A 186 5.49 38.00 -5.55
CA ARG A 186 4.97 39.16 -4.86
C ARG A 186 5.71 39.30 -3.53
N LYS A 187 6.63 40.25 -3.44
CA LYS A 187 7.14 40.75 -2.16
C LYS A 187 5.94 41.30 -1.37
N LEU A 188 5.64 40.72 -0.24
CA LEU A 188 4.81 41.33 0.78
C LEU A 188 5.59 42.56 1.29
N THR A 189 5.10 43.72 1.01
CA THR A 189 5.49 44.97 1.68
C THR A 189 4.82 44.98 3.05
N GLU A 190 5.63 44.97 4.11
CA GLU A 190 5.18 45.26 5.47
C GLU A 190 4.66 46.68 5.56
N PRO A 191 3.58 46.94 6.31
CA PRO A 191 3.16 48.30 6.62
C PRO A 191 4.04 48.85 7.73
N GLU A 192 4.74 49.95 7.43
CA GLU A 192 5.37 50.78 8.48
C GLU A 192 4.28 51.42 9.35
N LEU A 193 4.54 51.42 10.68
CA LEU A 193 3.80 52.12 11.72
C LEU A 193 4.06 53.63 11.69
#